data_546c5a07b203014825a07bfe44b3df72
#
_entry.id   546c5a07b203014825a07bfe44b3df72
#
_cell.length_a   1.000
_cell.length_b   1.000
_cell.length_c   1.000
_cell.angle_alpha   90.00
_cell.angle_beta   90.00
_cell.angle_gamma   90.00
#
_symmetry.space_group_name_H-M   'P 1'
#
loop_
_entity.id
_entity.type
_entity.pdbx_description
1 polymer ?
#
loop_
_entity_poly.entity_id
_entity_poly.type
_entity_poly.pdbx_seq_one_letter_code
_entity_poly.pdbx_strand_id
1 'polypeptide(L)'
;MRRIVLLWLFLTSSLIFGAAHELFVRSFENNMMELSLRPIYTAGEQPKLYLFTQTGHRLAKVTKENSFTFDVSSTDWIIVEGFGKSSLGYPMRGVRPTFLKLSSYRQDPHVFFFTDPEKYLFYIGVRLPQDWKLLDCDFQNLKFRRFSFNGLLYLYTPDKPKDGIHTLKLTFELPYGLRKTTSLDVFVFHGLVNSLRGSTTPMRVEPVAPYTHVVKPGETLWSIANMYGLTIPDLELANGISDGNRIVSGTVLKLAKVYFDSSLTSIVINTATGRLALYYNGFLVKVFPVAVGRSDMTPPGTYWIMKKEIDPALYWFGEYIPPRSPINGLGTRFFQLSNPTYGIHGTTKPWEIGKRISHGCIRMFNQDIETIDAFIDVGTKVVVVRNTEEFPINWTF
;
A
#
# COMPACT_ATOMS: atom_id res chain seq x y z
N MET A 1 -18.98 43.58 1.57
CA MET A 1 -20.16 43.26 0.75
C MET A 1 -20.15 43.83 -0.69
N ARG A 2 -19.03 44.38 -1.19
CA ARG A 2 -18.95 44.95 -2.60
C ARG A 2 -18.20 44.03 -3.60
N ARG A 3 -17.76 42.84 -3.24
CA ARG A 3 -16.93 41.97 -4.11
C ARG A 3 -17.69 40.80 -4.78
N ILE A 4 -18.96 40.58 -4.45
CA ILE A 4 -19.80 39.50 -5.02
C ILE A 4 -20.65 39.99 -6.20
N VAL A 5 -20.83 41.30 -6.37
CA VAL A 5 -21.75 41.85 -7.39
C VAL A 5 -21.15 41.81 -8.82
N LEU A 6 -19.83 41.73 -8.98
CA LEU A 6 -19.23 41.69 -10.33
C LEU A 6 -19.32 40.30 -10.99
N LEU A 7 -19.51 39.23 -10.19
CA LEU A 7 -19.66 37.88 -10.75
C LEU A 7 -21.09 37.59 -11.26
N TRP A 8 -22.09 38.35 -10.86
CA TRP A 8 -23.51 38.13 -11.21
C TRP A 8 -23.96 38.82 -12.48
N LEU A 9 -23.25 39.84 -12.98
CA LEU A 9 -23.62 40.58 -14.17
C LEU A 9 -23.26 39.89 -15.51
N PHE A 10 -22.53 38.75 -15.45
CA PHE A 10 -22.18 37.96 -16.65
C PHE A 10 -23.09 36.75 -16.89
N LEU A 11 -24.11 36.53 -16.07
CA LEU A 11 -24.92 35.31 -16.12
C LEU A 11 -26.27 35.44 -16.85
N THR A 12 -26.61 36.59 -17.41
CA THR A 12 -27.96 36.83 -17.95
C THR A 12 -28.07 37.13 -19.45
N SER A 13 -27.08 36.76 -20.27
CA SER A 13 -27.32 36.74 -21.72
C SER A 13 -27.01 35.36 -22.30
N SER A 14 -28.04 34.55 -22.39
CA SER A 14 -28.08 33.25 -23.05
C SER A 14 -28.01 33.43 -24.58
N LEU A 15 -26.81 33.52 -25.11
CA LEU A 15 -26.53 33.20 -26.50
C LEU A 15 -25.31 32.31 -26.56
N ILE A 16 -25.49 31.12 -27.17
CA ILE A 16 -24.55 30.03 -27.28
C ILE A 16 -23.36 30.48 -28.16
N PHE A 17 -22.29 30.99 -27.54
CA PHE A 17 -21.01 31.18 -28.22
C PHE A 17 -19.97 30.32 -27.50
N GLY A 18 -19.36 29.35 -28.22
CA GLY A 18 -18.27 28.55 -27.76
C GLY A 18 -17.03 29.39 -27.42
N ALA A 19 -16.10 28.86 -26.70
CA ALA A 19 -14.80 29.49 -26.44
C ALA A 19 -14.07 29.75 -27.78
N ALA A 20 -13.43 30.90 -27.91
CA ALA A 20 -12.67 31.26 -29.13
C ALA A 20 -11.39 30.41 -29.29
N HIS A 21 -10.95 29.76 -28.24
CA HIS A 21 -9.76 28.92 -28.19
C HIS A 21 -10.03 27.68 -27.37
N GLU A 22 -9.49 26.54 -27.80
CA GLU A 22 -9.33 25.38 -26.94
C GLU A 22 -8.07 25.59 -26.09
N LEU A 23 -8.24 25.43 -24.79
CA LEU A 23 -7.17 25.53 -23.81
C LEU A 23 -6.72 24.13 -23.42
N PHE A 24 -5.40 23.92 -23.44
CA PHE A 24 -4.76 22.71 -22.98
C PHE A 24 -3.71 23.05 -21.93
N VAL A 25 -3.70 22.35 -20.81
CA VAL A 25 -2.61 22.36 -19.86
C VAL A 25 -1.61 21.28 -20.29
N ARG A 26 -0.38 21.69 -20.63
CA ARG A 26 0.67 20.79 -21.11
C ARG A 26 1.50 20.20 -19.98
N SER A 27 1.84 21.05 -19.02
CA SER A 27 2.57 20.62 -17.82
C SER A 27 2.21 21.49 -16.61
N PHE A 28 2.35 20.91 -15.43
CA PHE A 28 2.28 21.60 -14.14
C PHE A 28 3.24 20.95 -13.17
N GLU A 29 4.42 21.55 -13.00
CA GLU A 29 5.49 21.04 -12.14
C GLU A 29 6.14 22.19 -11.39
N ASN A 30 6.45 22.00 -10.10
CA ASN A 30 7.13 22.99 -9.26
C ASN A 30 6.49 24.40 -9.33
N ASN A 31 5.15 24.46 -9.36
CA ASN A 31 4.37 25.68 -9.56
C ASN A 31 4.59 26.39 -10.90
N MET A 32 5.27 25.77 -11.84
CA MET A 32 5.33 26.25 -13.23
C MET A 32 4.23 25.57 -14.03
N MET A 33 3.44 26.36 -14.76
CA MET A 33 2.35 25.87 -15.62
C MET A 33 2.61 26.23 -17.07
N GLU A 34 2.55 25.24 -17.95
CA GLU A 34 2.58 25.41 -19.37
C GLU A 34 1.17 25.29 -19.94
N LEU A 35 0.73 26.34 -20.66
CA LEU A 35 -0.54 26.38 -21.36
C LEU A 35 -0.32 26.40 -22.86
N SER A 36 -1.21 25.72 -23.58
CA SER A 36 -1.29 25.77 -25.04
C SER A 36 -2.71 26.15 -25.45
N LEU A 37 -2.81 27.06 -26.40
CA LEU A 37 -4.06 27.57 -27.00
C LEU A 37 -4.17 27.12 -28.44
N ARG A 38 -5.27 26.48 -28.79
CA ARG A 38 -5.61 26.17 -30.18
C ARG A 38 -6.75 27.09 -30.62
N PRO A 39 -6.56 27.95 -31.58
CA PRO A 39 -7.64 28.81 -32.07
C PRO A 39 -8.74 27.95 -32.72
N ILE A 40 -9.99 28.20 -32.33
CA ILE A 40 -11.17 27.58 -32.95
C ILE A 40 -11.67 28.41 -34.12
N TYR A 41 -11.42 29.74 -34.04
CA TYR A 41 -11.78 30.68 -35.08
C TYR A 41 -10.59 31.60 -35.38
N THR A 42 -10.56 32.21 -36.60
CA THR A 42 -9.58 33.26 -36.93
C THR A 42 -9.84 34.46 -36.04
N ALA A 43 -9.16 34.54 -34.94
CA ALA A 43 -9.28 35.61 -33.97
C ALA A 43 -8.51 36.86 -34.44
N GLY A 44 -9.15 38.02 -34.36
CA GLY A 44 -8.49 39.29 -34.68
C GLY A 44 -7.71 39.92 -33.54
N GLU A 45 -7.91 39.47 -32.30
CA GLU A 45 -7.22 39.95 -31.10
C GLU A 45 -6.52 38.81 -30.38
N GLN A 46 -5.44 39.17 -29.68
CA GLN A 46 -4.64 38.21 -28.96
C GLN A 46 -5.31 37.86 -27.63
N PRO A 47 -5.29 36.60 -27.19
CA PRO A 47 -5.82 36.21 -25.90
C PRO A 47 -5.06 36.89 -24.77
N LYS A 48 -5.81 37.35 -23.78
CA LYS A 48 -5.28 37.96 -22.55
C LYS A 48 -5.36 36.94 -21.41
N LEU A 49 -4.28 36.84 -20.65
CA LEU A 49 -4.16 35.95 -19.51
C LEU A 49 -4.12 36.76 -18.23
N TYR A 50 -5.04 36.46 -17.33
CA TYR A 50 -5.08 37.08 -15.99
C TYR A 50 -4.83 36.05 -14.93
N LEU A 51 -3.95 36.38 -13.97
CA LEU A 51 -3.68 35.58 -12.76
C LEU A 51 -4.43 36.24 -11.61
N PHE A 52 -5.22 35.43 -10.89
CA PHE A 52 -5.99 35.86 -9.73
C PHE A 52 -5.44 35.24 -8.47
N THR A 53 -5.21 36.06 -7.45
CA THR A 53 -4.80 35.67 -6.11
C THR A 53 -5.86 36.12 -5.10
N GLN A 54 -5.71 35.72 -3.84
CA GLN A 54 -6.60 36.19 -2.76
C GLN A 54 -6.56 37.72 -2.58
N THR A 55 -5.45 38.34 -2.95
CA THR A 55 -5.23 39.80 -2.77
C THR A 55 -5.54 40.64 -3.98
N GLY A 56 -5.83 40.02 -5.14
CA GLY A 56 -6.14 40.76 -6.38
C GLY A 56 -5.88 39.98 -7.64
N HIS A 57 -5.80 40.71 -8.76
CA HIS A 57 -5.48 40.13 -10.06
C HIS A 57 -4.39 40.93 -10.77
N ARG A 58 -3.64 40.27 -11.62
CA ARG A 58 -2.67 40.93 -12.52
C ARG A 58 -2.83 40.36 -13.94
N LEU A 59 -2.64 41.23 -14.94
CA LEU A 59 -2.47 40.78 -16.31
C LEU A 59 -1.09 40.10 -16.40
N ALA A 60 -1.07 38.80 -16.71
CA ALA A 60 0.18 38.06 -16.80
C ALA A 60 0.85 38.24 -18.17
N LYS A 61 0.07 38.11 -19.26
CA LYS A 61 0.60 38.19 -20.62
C LYS A 61 -0.51 38.44 -21.63
N VAL A 62 -0.18 39.20 -22.68
CA VAL A 62 -0.90 39.20 -23.96
C VAL A 62 0.02 38.49 -24.93
N THR A 63 -0.41 37.40 -25.53
CA THR A 63 0.50 36.57 -26.31
C THR A 63 0.03 36.31 -27.73
N LYS A 64 1.00 36.32 -28.66
CA LYS A 64 0.83 35.77 -30.02
C LYS A 64 1.22 34.31 -30.12
N GLU A 65 1.88 33.79 -29.09
CA GLU A 65 2.37 32.43 -29.06
C GLU A 65 1.24 31.44 -28.71
N ASN A 66 1.28 30.25 -29.29
CA ASN A 66 0.30 29.21 -29.03
C ASN A 66 0.64 28.40 -27.77
N SER A 67 1.84 28.57 -27.20
CA SER A 67 2.29 27.93 -25.96
C SER A 67 3.11 28.91 -25.13
N PHE A 68 2.93 28.87 -23.80
CA PHE A 68 3.66 29.73 -22.87
C PHE A 68 3.69 29.12 -21.47
N THR A 69 4.79 29.38 -20.75
CA THR A 69 5.03 28.91 -19.40
C THR A 69 5.11 30.08 -18.43
N PHE A 70 4.59 29.91 -17.20
CA PHE A 70 4.62 30.95 -16.18
C PHE A 70 4.48 30.36 -14.77
N ASP A 71 4.98 31.12 -13.78
CA ASP A 71 4.89 30.77 -12.37
C ASP A 71 3.48 31.09 -11.84
N VAL A 72 2.89 30.10 -11.17
CA VAL A 72 1.57 30.20 -10.54
C VAL A 72 1.61 29.95 -9.04
N SER A 73 2.78 30.04 -8.39
CA SER A 73 2.98 29.74 -6.97
C SER A 73 1.99 30.46 -6.04
N SER A 74 1.67 31.71 -6.34
CA SER A 74 0.74 32.54 -5.55
C SER A 74 -0.63 32.73 -6.22
N THR A 75 -0.95 31.93 -7.23
CA THR A 75 -2.15 32.10 -8.05
C THR A 75 -3.21 31.08 -7.68
N ASP A 76 -4.47 31.48 -7.52
CA ASP A 76 -5.60 30.59 -7.22
C ASP A 76 -6.39 30.24 -8.49
N TRP A 77 -6.50 31.20 -9.40
CA TRP A 77 -7.24 31.08 -10.65
C TRP A 77 -6.49 31.71 -11.82
N ILE A 78 -6.63 31.08 -12.97
CA ILE A 78 -6.23 31.67 -14.26
C ILE A 78 -7.49 31.88 -15.07
N ILE A 79 -7.62 33.07 -15.63
CA ILE A 79 -8.67 33.41 -16.61
C ILE A 79 -8.01 33.66 -17.95
N VAL A 80 -8.42 32.89 -18.96
CA VAL A 80 -8.04 33.12 -20.34
C VAL A 80 -9.21 33.82 -21.00
N GLU A 81 -9.03 35.09 -21.32
CA GLU A 81 -9.99 35.91 -22.06
C GLU A 81 -9.59 35.94 -23.53
N GLY A 82 -10.52 35.60 -24.40
CA GLY A 82 -10.30 35.63 -25.84
C GLY A 82 -11.35 36.49 -26.52
N PHE A 83 -10.93 37.26 -27.53
CA PHE A 83 -11.81 38.00 -28.40
C PHE A 83 -11.83 37.34 -29.78
N GLY A 84 -13.04 37.05 -30.28
CA GLY A 84 -13.23 36.49 -31.60
C GLY A 84 -13.78 37.57 -32.56
N LYS A 85 -13.44 37.46 -33.84
CA LYS A 85 -14.16 38.16 -34.93
C LYS A 85 -15.08 37.18 -35.64
N SER A 86 -16.28 37.61 -36.00
CA SER A 86 -17.15 36.83 -36.89
C SER A 86 -16.48 36.63 -38.24
N SER A 87 -16.93 35.67 -39.03
CA SER A 87 -16.50 35.46 -40.43
C SER A 87 -16.66 36.72 -41.32
N LEU A 88 -17.44 37.71 -40.86
CA LEU A 88 -17.64 38.98 -41.51
C LEU A 88 -16.76 40.10 -40.91
N GLY A 89 -15.80 39.76 -40.01
CA GLY A 89 -14.86 40.73 -39.44
C GLY A 89 -15.38 41.58 -38.27
N TYR A 90 -16.63 41.38 -37.83
CA TYR A 90 -17.18 42.11 -36.69
C TYR A 90 -16.66 41.55 -35.36
N PRO A 91 -16.31 42.41 -34.38
CA PRO A 91 -15.90 41.96 -33.08
C PRO A 91 -17.06 41.23 -32.40
N MET A 92 -16.84 39.98 -32.03
CA MET A 92 -17.81 39.18 -31.26
C MET A 92 -17.66 39.53 -29.79
N ARG A 93 -18.60 40.30 -29.24
CA ARG A 93 -18.73 40.46 -27.78
C ARG A 93 -19.38 39.21 -27.21
N GLY A 94 -18.72 38.61 -26.23
CA GLY A 94 -19.35 37.53 -25.45
C GLY A 94 -18.71 36.15 -25.57
N VAL A 95 -17.47 36.05 -26.04
CA VAL A 95 -16.71 34.79 -25.87
C VAL A 95 -16.53 34.54 -24.38
N ARG A 96 -17.03 33.40 -23.91
CA ARG A 96 -16.92 33.03 -22.47
C ARG A 96 -15.45 32.87 -22.11
N PRO A 97 -14.96 33.56 -21.06
CA PRO A 97 -13.61 33.33 -20.58
C PRO A 97 -13.49 31.89 -20.06
N THR A 98 -12.31 31.29 -20.25
CA THR A 98 -12.00 29.98 -19.71
C THR A 98 -11.36 30.16 -18.36
N PHE A 99 -11.87 29.44 -17.35
CA PHE A 99 -11.43 29.51 -15.97
C PHE A 99 -10.68 28.23 -15.58
N LEU A 100 -9.44 28.38 -15.10
CA LEU A 100 -8.68 27.29 -14.50
C LEU A 100 -8.56 27.51 -13.01
N LYS A 101 -9.02 26.54 -12.23
CA LYS A 101 -8.85 26.52 -10.78
C LYS A 101 -7.58 25.74 -10.44
N LEU A 102 -6.57 26.42 -9.91
CA LEU A 102 -5.27 25.81 -9.66
C LEU A 102 -5.27 24.80 -8.51
N SER A 103 -6.21 24.91 -7.57
CA SER A 103 -6.36 23.88 -6.53
C SER A 103 -6.60 22.49 -7.10
N SER A 104 -7.22 22.37 -8.29
CA SER A 104 -7.41 21.06 -8.94
C SER A 104 -6.09 20.41 -9.39
N TYR A 105 -5.04 21.19 -9.62
CA TYR A 105 -3.72 20.67 -10.05
C TYR A 105 -2.77 20.40 -8.88
N ARG A 106 -3.03 21.04 -7.73
CA ARG A 106 -2.22 20.92 -6.50
C ARG A 106 -2.64 19.79 -5.56
N GLN A 107 -3.76 19.16 -5.86
CA GLN A 107 -4.25 18.03 -5.08
C GLN A 107 -3.63 16.72 -5.59
N ASP A 108 -3.56 15.75 -4.70
CA ASP A 108 -3.24 14.38 -5.04
C ASP A 108 -4.46 13.48 -4.79
N PRO A 109 -4.63 12.42 -5.57
CA PRO A 109 -5.68 11.46 -5.31
C PRO A 109 -5.38 10.70 -4.03
N HIS A 110 -6.40 10.45 -3.23
CA HIS A 110 -6.25 9.57 -2.07
C HIS A 110 -6.56 8.13 -2.49
N VAL A 111 -5.58 7.24 -2.34
CA VAL A 111 -5.66 5.82 -2.72
C VAL A 111 -5.67 4.97 -1.46
N PHE A 112 -6.57 4.01 -1.40
CA PHE A 112 -6.66 3.03 -0.32
C PHE A 112 -6.97 1.65 -0.88
N PHE A 113 -6.72 0.62 -0.09
CA PHE A 113 -6.84 -0.77 -0.50
C PHE A 113 -7.70 -1.54 0.48
N PHE A 114 -8.46 -2.50 -0.01
CA PHE A 114 -9.10 -3.49 0.82
C PHE A 114 -9.36 -4.79 0.03
N THR A 115 -9.54 -5.88 0.76
CA THR A 115 -9.87 -7.18 0.21
C THR A 115 -11.17 -7.64 0.81
N ASP A 116 -12.12 -8.05 -0.03
CA ASP A 116 -13.34 -8.72 0.43
C ASP A 116 -12.98 -10.20 0.71
N PRO A 117 -13.01 -10.62 1.98
CA PRO A 117 -12.60 -11.97 2.35
C PRO A 117 -13.59 -13.05 1.87
N GLU A 118 -14.88 -12.71 1.73
CA GLU A 118 -15.91 -13.67 1.32
C GLU A 118 -15.87 -13.94 -0.16
N LYS A 119 -15.63 -12.91 -0.96
CA LYS A 119 -15.66 -12.98 -2.43
C LYS A 119 -14.27 -13.09 -3.05
N TYR A 120 -13.20 -12.99 -2.24
CA TYR A 120 -11.81 -12.91 -2.71
C TYR A 120 -11.57 -11.83 -3.77
N LEU A 121 -12.26 -10.70 -3.62
CA LEU A 121 -12.09 -9.55 -4.51
C LEU A 121 -11.07 -8.59 -3.89
N PHE A 122 -10.08 -8.22 -4.68
CA PHE A 122 -9.14 -7.16 -4.34
C PHE A 122 -9.64 -5.82 -4.90
N TYR A 123 -9.64 -4.80 -4.06
CA TYR A 123 -10.13 -3.46 -4.38
C TYR A 123 -9.04 -2.39 -4.20
N ILE A 124 -9.02 -1.46 -5.14
CA ILE A 124 -8.32 -0.18 -5.03
C ILE A 124 -9.40 0.90 -5.00
N GLY A 125 -9.54 1.61 -3.88
CA GLY A 125 -10.41 2.77 -3.78
C GLY A 125 -9.63 4.04 -4.09
N VAL A 126 -10.19 4.91 -4.91
CA VAL A 126 -9.57 6.18 -5.29
C VAL A 126 -10.56 7.33 -5.05
N ARG A 127 -10.20 8.24 -4.16
CA ARG A 127 -10.88 9.52 -4.04
C ARG A 127 -10.22 10.51 -4.99
N LEU A 128 -10.92 10.80 -6.07
CA LEU A 128 -10.44 11.74 -7.08
C LEU A 128 -10.66 13.19 -6.62
N PRO A 129 -9.69 14.08 -6.83
CA PRO A 129 -9.96 15.51 -6.81
C PRO A 129 -11.06 15.88 -7.82
N GLN A 130 -11.69 17.03 -7.59
CA GLN A 130 -12.74 17.53 -8.49
C GLN A 130 -12.22 17.63 -9.93
N ASP A 131 -13.02 17.17 -10.89
CA ASP A 131 -12.76 17.21 -12.33
C ASP A 131 -11.60 16.33 -12.83
N TRP A 132 -11.05 15.44 -11.98
CA TRP A 132 -10.09 14.43 -12.40
C TRP A 132 -10.80 13.19 -12.91
N LYS A 133 -10.17 12.52 -13.89
CA LYS A 133 -10.60 11.23 -14.41
C LYS A 133 -9.47 10.23 -14.35
N LEU A 134 -9.74 9.03 -13.88
CA LEU A 134 -8.78 7.93 -13.98
C LEU A 134 -8.83 7.37 -15.41
N LEU A 135 -7.70 7.43 -16.11
CA LEU A 135 -7.52 6.88 -17.46
C LEU A 135 -7.09 5.41 -17.40
N ASP A 136 -6.06 5.13 -16.60
CA ASP A 136 -5.42 3.83 -16.56
C ASP A 136 -4.96 3.45 -15.16
N CYS A 137 -4.88 2.13 -14.92
CA CYS A 137 -4.37 1.51 -13.69
C CYS A 137 -3.50 0.31 -14.10
N ASP A 138 -2.19 0.44 -13.86
CA ASP A 138 -1.23 -0.64 -14.05
C ASP A 138 -0.74 -1.16 -12.69
N PHE A 139 -1.11 -2.39 -12.38
CA PHE A 139 -0.69 -3.09 -11.18
C PHE A 139 -0.54 -4.59 -11.47
N GLN A 140 0.68 -5.08 -11.54
CA GLN A 140 1.02 -6.49 -11.77
C GLN A 140 0.35 -7.12 -13.01
N ASN A 141 0.03 -6.33 -14.03
CA ASN A 141 -0.75 -6.73 -15.21
C ASN A 141 -2.15 -7.28 -14.89
N LEU A 142 -2.70 -6.98 -13.70
CA LEU A 142 -4.05 -7.37 -13.32
C LEU A 142 -5.09 -6.58 -14.11
N LYS A 143 -6.21 -7.23 -14.43
CA LYS A 143 -7.33 -6.57 -15.11
C LYS A 143 -8.35 -6.09 -14.10
N PHE A 144 -8.58 -4.79 -14.05
CA PHE A 144 -9.54 -4.18 -13.14
C PHE A 144 -10.85 -3.85 -13.84
N ARG A 145 -11.96 -4.16 -13.17
CA ARG A 145 -13.27 -3.57 -13.42
C ARG A 145 -13.43 -2.35 -12.52
N ARG A 146 -14.31 -1.40 -12.89
CA ARG A 146 -14.50 -0.17 -12.12
C ARG A 146 -15.96 0.17 -11.92
N PHE A 147 -16.28 0.78 -10.79
CA PHE A 147 -17.56 1.40 -10.49
C PHE A 147 -17.36 2.61 -9.56
N SER A 148 -18.36 3.51 -9.50
CA SER A 148 -18.33 4.65 -8.59
C SER A 148 -19.44 4.51 -7.56
N PHE A 149 -19.13 4.83 -6.30
CA PHE A 149 -20.09 4.80 -5.22
C PHE A 149 -19.70 5.87 -4.17
N ASN A 150 -20.67 6.68 -3.75
CA ASN A 150 -20.50 7.76 -2.76
C ASN A 150 -19.30 8.71 -3.06
N GLY A 151 -19.11 9.09 -4.34
CA GLY A 151 -18.02 9.98 -4.73
C GLY A 151 -16.63 9.34 -4.75
N LEU A 152 -16.55 8.02 -4.57
CA LEU A 152 -15.32 7.24 -4.67
C LEU A 152 -15.35 6.40 -5.94
N LEU A 153 -14.19 6.28 -6.58
CA LEU A 153 -13.99 5.33 -7.67
C LEU A 153 -13.36 4.05 -7.09
N TYR A 154 -13.95 2.92 -7.41
CA TYR A 154 -13.45 1.60 -7.03
C TYR A 154 -12.99 0.84 -8.27
N LEU A 155 -11.78 0.32 -8.18
CA LEU A 155 -11.24 -0.67 -9.10
C LEU A 155 -11.22 -2.00 -8.39
N TYR A 156 -11.66 -3.09 -9.03
CA TYR A 156 -11.66 -4.41 -8.42
C TYR A 156 -11.30 -5.51 -9.40
N THR A 157 -10.72 -6.56 -8.87
CA THR A 157 -10.35 -7.77 -9.62
C THR A 157 -10.55 -9.01 -8.75
N PRO A 158 -10.97 -10.15 -9.34
CA PRO A 158 -10.96 -11.45 -8.67
C PRO A 158 -9.55 -12.06 -8.59
N ASP A 159 -8.61 -11.51 -9.35
CA ASP A 159 -7.25 -12.04 -9.39
C ASP A 159 -6.49 -11.59 -8.15
N LYS A 160 -5.82 -12.54 -7.48
CA LYS A 160 -5.00 -12.22 -6.31
C LYS A 160 -3.70 -11.54 -6.74
N PRO A 161 -3.36 -10.36 -6.17
CA PRO A 161 -2.03 -9.79 -6.34
C PRO A 161 -0.97 -10.73 -5.78
N LYS A 162 0.19 -10.79 -6.42
CA LYS A 162 1.36 -11.52 -5.92
C LYS A 162 1.95 -10.81 -4.71
N ASP A 163 2.39 -11.59 -3.74
CA ASP A 163 3.03 -11.07 -2.54
C ASP A 163 4.34 -10.32 -2.84
N GLY A 164 4.76 -9.46 -1.91
CA GLY A 164 5.96 -8.64 -2.03
C GLY A 164 5.67 -7.16 -2.30
N ILE A 165 6.73 -6.40 -2.54
CA ILE A 165 6.65 -4.97 -2.85
C ILE A 165 6.49 -4.79 -4.35
N HIS A 166 5.44 -4.09 -4.75
CA HIS A 166 5.13 -3.80 -6.14
C HIS A 166 4.82 -2.32 -6.33
N THR A 167 4.96 -1.84 -7.56
CA THR A 167 4.60 -0.46 -7.90
C THR A 167 3.24 -0.45 -8.59
N LEU A 168 2.28 0.27 -8.00
CA LEU A 168 1.01 0.63 -8.61
C LEU A 168 1.18 1.95 -9.37
N LYS A 169 0.78 2.00 -10.63
CA LYS A 169 0.76 3.22 -11.43
C LYS A 169 -0.68 3.57 -11.79
N LEU A 170 -1.06 4.80 -11.49
CA LEU A 170 -2.36 5.37 -11.80
C LEU A 170 -2.17 6.57 -12.72
N THR A 171 -2.79 6.55 -13.89
CA THR A 171 -2.73 7.66 -14.84
C THR A 171 -4.05 8.38 -14.85
N PHE A 172 -4.01 9.68 -14.62
CA PHE A 172 -5.17 10.57 -14.54
C PHE A 172 -5.17 11.58 -15.66
N GLU A 173 -6.36 11.97 -16.06
CA GLU A 173 -6.61 13.19 -16.84
C GLU A 173 -7.14 14.27 -15.90
N LEU A 174 -6.44 15.37 -15.85
CA LEU A 174 -6.76 16.57 -15.12
C LEU A 174 -7.54 17.51 -16.06
N PRO A 175 -8.16 18.58 -15.53
CA PRO A 175 -8.82 19.56 -16.38
C PRO A 175 -7.93 20.03 -17.53
N TYR A 176 -8.56 20.27 -18.69
CA TYR A 176 -7.90 20.73 -19.91
C TYR A 176 -6.81 19.80 -20.47
N GLY A 177 -6.97 18.50 -20.23
CA GLY A 177 -6.22 17.43 -20.89
C GLY A 177 -4.83 17.15 -20.36
N LEU A 178 -4.42 17.73 -19.23
CA LEU A 178 -3.16 17.37 -18.59
C LEU A 178 -3.23 15.93 -18.11
N ARG A 179 -2.21 15.14 -18.43
CA ARG A 179 -2.05 13.79 -17.90
C ARG A 179 -1.03 13.79 -16.78
N LYS A 180 -1.39 13.16 -15.65
CA LYS A 180 -0.51 12.96 -14.50
C LYS A 180 -0.49 11.48 -14.16
N THR A 181 0.71 10.92 -14.06
CA THR A 181 0.89 9.54 -13.58
C THR A 181 1.45 9.59 -12.17
N THR A 182 0.77 8.93 -11.25
CA THR A 182 1.21 8.75 -9.86
C THR A 182 1.65 7.31 -9.69
N SER A 183 2.84 7.12 -9.15
CA SER A 183 3.38 5.80 -8.79
C SER A 183 3.39 5.64 -7.27
N LEU A 184 2.84 4.53 -6.79
CA LEU A 184 2.79 4.18 -5.38
C LEU A 184 3.44 2.82 -5.21
N ASP A 185 4.46 2.74 -4.34
CA ASP A 185 4.94 1.44 -3.90
C ASP A 185 3.98 0.88 -2.85
N VAL A 186 3.55 -0.34 -3.07
CA VAL A 186 2.60 -1.06 -2.22
C VAL A 186 3.20 -2.39 -1.81
N PHE A 187 2.95 -2.78 -0.59
CA PHE A 187 3.30 -4.09 -0.08
C PHE A 187 2.07 -4.99 -0.08
N VAL A 188 2.19 -6.16 -0.70
CA VAL A 188 1.14 -7.17 -0.78
C VAL A 188 1.56 -8.35 0.09
N PHE A 189 0.64 -8.80 0.93
CA PHE A 189 0.84 -9.98 1.75
C PHE A 189 -0.49 -10.76 1.88
N HIS A 190 -0.53 -11.95 1.31
CA HIS A 190 -1.72 -12.83 1.28
C HIS A 190 -3.02 -12.13 0.82
N GLY A 191 -2.91 -11.20 -0.13
CA GLY A 191 -4.02 -10.40 -0.63
C GLY A 191 -4.35 -9.16 0.20
N LEU A 192 -3.70 -8.95 1.33
CA LEU A 192 -3.70 -7.67 2.06
C LEU A 192 -2.72 -6.72 1.38
N VAL A 193 -3.12 -5.49 1.14
CA VAL A 193 -2.30 -4.52 0.42
C VAL A 193 -2.18 -3.24 1.22
N ASN A 194 -0.97 -2.72 1.28
CA ASN A 194 -0.64 -1.49 1.96
C ASN A 194 0.33 -0.61 1.18
N SER A 195 0.15 0.71 1.24
CA SER A 195 1.08 1.65 0.63
C SER A 195 2.32 1.85 1.53
N LEU A 196 3.52 1.94 0.95
CA LEU A 196 4.77 2.15 1.69
C LEU A 196 4.95 3.58 2.23
N ARG A 197 4.13 4.54 1.81
CA ARG A 197 4.25 5.94 2.23
C ARG A 197 3.13 6.36 3.15
N GLY A 198 3.53 6.73 4.37
CA GLY A 198 2.74 7.63 5.23
C GLY A 198 1.42 7.06 5.72
N SER A 199 1.44 5.92 6.39
CA SER A 199 0.20 5.30 6.80
C SER A 199 0.22 4.85 8.26
N THR A 200 -0.88 5.13 8.94
CA THR A 200 -1.37 4.47 10.13
C THR A 200 -1.89 3.05 9.82
N THR A 201 -1.25 2.34 8.91
CA THR A 201 -1.71 1.04 8.41
C THR A 201 -1.11 -0.09 9.23
N PRO A 202 -1.81 -1.22 9.27
CA PRO A 202 -1.42 -2.36 10.08
C PRO A 202 -0.08 -3.02 9.68
N MET A 203 0.50 -2.61 8.56
CA MET A 203 1.80 -3.10 8.10
C MET A 203 2.69 -1.92 7.73
N ARG A 204 3.92 -1.90 8.22
CA ARG A 204 4.92 -0.89 7.88
C ARG A 204 6.10 -1.56 7.19
N VAL A 205 6.54 -1.00 6.08
CA VAL A 205 7.69 -1.47 5.33
C VAL A 205 8.70 -0.34 5.20
N GLU A 206 9.90 -0.58 5.67
CA GLU A 206 11.00 0.36 5.63
C GLU A 206 12.06 -0.13 4.64
N PRO A 207 12.20 0.53 3.47
CA PRO A 207 13.26 0.21 2.52
C PRO A 207 14.64 0.41 3.15
N VAL A 208 15.55 -0.54 2.93
CA VAL A 208 16.93 -0.53 3.45
C VAL A 208 17.89 -0.27 2.30
N ALA A 209 18.76 0.75 2.44
CA ALA A 209 19.77 1.04 1.42
C ALA A 209 20.74 -0.14 1.24
N PRO A 210 21.14 -0.47 0.00
CA PRO A 210 20.94 0.24 -1.27
C PRO A 210 19.61 -0.03 -1.99
N TYR A 211 18.57 -0.50 -1.30
CA TYR A 211 17.21 -0.76 -1.74
C TYR A 211 17.01 -2.03 -2.57
N THR A 212 18.03 -2.47 -3.27
CA THR A 212 18.02 -3.71 -4.05
C THR A 212 19.37 -4.43 -3.95
N HIS A 213 19.32 -5.76 -4.10
CA HIS A 213 20.49 -6.62 -4.20
C HIS A 213 20.31 -7.58 -5.36
N VAL A 214 21.36 -7.74 -6.18
CA VAL A 214 21.39 -8.76 -7.25
C VAL A 214 22.05 -10.01 -6.68
N VAL A 215 21.31 -11.10 -6.59
CA VAL A 215 21.80 -12.38 -6.06
C VAL A 215 22.99 -12.88 -6.88
N LYS A 216 24.13 -13.11 -6.23
CA LYS A 216 25.33 -13.67 -6.84
C LYS A 216 25.37 -15.19 -6.72
N PRO A 217 26.16 -15.89 -7.55
CA PRO A 217 26.36 -17.33 -7.41
C PRO A 217 26.84 -17.69 -5.99
N GLY A 218 26.18 -18.68 -5.37
CA GLY A 218 26.51 -19.17 -4.03
C GLY A 218 25.95 -18.36 -2.85
N GLU A 219 25.29 -17.23 -3.09
CA GLU A 219 24.59 -16.50 -2.03
C GLU A 219 23.29 -17.21 -1.62
N THR A 220 22.94 -17.04 -0.37
CA THR A 220 21.70 -17.52 0.24
C THR A 220 20.91 -16.35 0.82
N LEU A 221 19.61 -16.51 1.05
CA LEU A 221 18.83 -15.47 1.77
C LEU A 221 19.45 -15.14 3.13
N TRP A 222 20.02 -16.15 3.81
CA TRP A 222 20.70 -15.94 5.09
C TRP A 222 21.92 -15.01 4.95
N SER A 223 22.80 -15.27 3.97
CA SER A 223 23.99 -14.44 3.75
C SER A 223 23.63 -13.01 3.35
N ILE A 224 22.60 -12.85 2.50
CA ILE A 224 22.12 -11.54 2.05
C ILE A 224 21.45 -10.79 3.22
N ALA A 225 20.58 -11.46 4.00
CA ALA A 225 19.95 -10.86 5.17
C ALA A 225 20.99 -10.32 6.17
N ASN A 226 22.00 -11.13 6.51
CA ASN A 226 23.07 -10.72 7.42
C ASN A 226 23.89 -9.53 6.87
N MET A 227 24.11 -9.46 5.55
CA MET A 227 24.85 -8.36 4.91
C MET A 227 24.16 -6.99 5.13
N TYR A 228 22.83 -6.98 5.20
CA TYR A 228 22.02 -5.75 5.29
C TYR A 228 21.32 -5.56 6.65
N GLY A 229 21.60 -6.41 7.63
CA GLY A 229 20.94 -6.35 8.95
C GLY A 229 19.45 -6.67 8.89
N LEU A 230 19.04 -7.47 7.92
CA LEU A 230 17.70 -7.97 7.72
C LEU A 230 17.56 -9.40 8.26
N THR A 231 16.34 -9.89 8.35
CA THR A 231 16.02 -11.29 8.59
C THR A 231 15.64 -11.99 7.30
N ILE A 232 15.70 -13.34 7.28
CA ILE A 232 15.20 -14.11 6.13
C ILE A 232 13.71 -13.78 5.87
N PRO A 233 12.81 -13.75 6.89
CA PRO A 233 11.44 -13.32 6.70
C PRO A 233 11.28 -11.92 6.07
N ASP A 234 12.13 -10.95 6.43
CA ASP A 234 12.10 -9.63 5.79
C ASP A 234 12.30 -9.73 4.28
N LEU A 235 13.28 -10.51 3.84
CA LEU A 235 13.57 -10.70 2.42
C LEU A 235 12.47 -11.52 1.72
N GLU A 236 11.97 -12.58 2.36
CA GLU A 236 10.89 -13.41 1.81
C GLU A 236 9.62 -12.59 1.62
N LEU A 237 9.21 -11.84 2.65
CA LEU A 237 8.01 -10.98 2.62
C LEU A 237 8.13 -9.86 1.60
N ALA A 238 9.26 -9.12 1.61
CA ALA A 238 9.44 -8.00 0.70
C ALA A 238 9.44 -8.41 -0.79
N ASN A 239 9.77 -9.67 -1.07
CA ASN A 239 9.91 -10.19 -2.44
C ASN A 239 8.85 -11.24 -2.83
N GLY A 240 7.94 -11.58 -1.92
CA GLY A 240 6.93 -12.62 -2.17
C GLY A 240 7.54 -14.01 -2.40
N ILE A 241 8.66 -14.30 -1.72
CA ILE A 241 9.35 -15.59 -1.82
C ILE A 241 8.67 -16.57 -0.88
N SER A 242 8.11 -17.65 -1.43
CA SER A 242 7.46 -18.71 -0.66
C SER A 242 8.41 -19.83 -0.20
N ASP A 243 9.56 -19.96 -0.85
CA ASP A 243 10.59 -20.94 -0.54
C ASP A 243 11.98 -20.29 -0.66
N GLY A 244 12.53 -19.88 0.47
CA GLY A 244 13.82 -19.20 0.56
C GLY A 244 15.03 -20.00 0.09
N ASN A 245 14.87 -21.33 -0.09
CA ASN A 245 15.90 -22.20 -0.64
C ASN A 245 15.97 -22.14 -2.18
N ARG A 246 15.05 -21.45 -2.81
CA ARG A 246 14.94 -21.40 -4.29
C ARG A 246 15.25 -20.04 -4.89
N ILE A 247 16.16 -19.28 -4.29
CA ILE A 247 16.63 -18.06 -4.94
C ILE A 247 17.61 -18.39 -6.06
N VAL A 248 17.51 -17.64 -7.16
CA VAL A 248 18.34 -17.86 -8.37
C VAL A 248 19.32 -16.70 -8.52
N SER A 249 20.56 -17.02 -8.87
CA SER A 249 21.56 -16.01 -9.23
C SER A 249 21.06 -15.10 -10.36
N GLY A 250 21.29 -13.80 -10.23
CA GLY A 250 20.76 -12.76 -11.12
C GLY A 250 19.40 -12.21 -10.71
N THR A 251 18.70 -12.84 -9.75
CA THR A 251 17.45 -12.27 -9.21
C THR A 251 17.71 -10.96 -8.47
N VAL A 252 16.91 -9.94 -8.75
CA VAL A 252 16.95 -8.67 -8.02
C VAL A 252 16.02 -8.77 -6.83
N LEU A 253 16.57 -8.73 -5.63
CA LEU A 253 15.82 -8.69 -4.36
C LEU A 253 15.62 -7.24 -3.90
N LYS A 254 14.43 -6.91 -3.44
CA LYS A 254 14.15 -5.67 -2.73
C LYS A 254 14.56 -5.83 -1.28
N LEU A 255 15.27 -4.84 -0.76
CA LEU A 255 15.77 -4.81 0.61
C LEU A 255 14.84 -3.92 1.44
N ALA A 256 14.07 -4.55 2.31
CA ALA A 256 13.16 -3.83 3.19
C ALA A 256 12.93 -4.61 4.47
N LYS A 257 12.75 -3.91 5.57
CA LYS A 257 12.30 -4.46 6.84
C LYS A 257 10.79 -4.35 6.93
N VAL A 258 10.14 -5.44 7.28
CA VAL A 258 8.67 -5.53 7.34
C VAL A 258 8.23 -5.61 8.79
N TYR A 259 7.30 -4.73 9.18
CA TYR A 259 6.72 -4.68 10.51
C TYR A 259 5.22 -4.90 10.42
N PHE A 260 4.72 -5.75 11.29
CA PHE A 260 3.30 -6.01 11.46
C PHE A 260 2.80 -5.40 12.77
N ASP A 261 1.59 -4.91 12.78
CA ASP A 261 0.93 -4.52 14.03
C ASP A 261 0.49 -5.78 14.76
N SER A 262 1.23 -6.13 15.80
CA SER A 262 0.99 -7.35 16.57
C SER A 262 -0.38 -7.38 17.27
N SER A 263 -1.02 -6.23 17.47
CA SER A 263 -2.38 -6.15 18.03
C SER A 263 -3.44 -6.75 17.09
N LEU A 264 -3.13 -6.84 15.79
CA LEU A 264 -3.98 -7.46 14.77
C LEU A 264 -3.63 -8.94 14.53
N THR A 265 -2.61 -9.43 15.21
CA THR A 265 -2.16 -10.81 15.07
C THR A 265 -2.80 -11.71 16.13
N SER A 266 -3.16 -12.90 15.72
CA SER A 266 -3.59 -13.95 16.62
C SER A 266 -3.14 -15.32 16.15
N ILE A 267 -2.96 -16.21 17.10
CA ILE A 267 -2.54 -17.59 16.86
C ILE A 267 -3.64 -18.52 17.34
N VAL A 268 -3.98 -19.52 16.53
CA VAL A 268 -4.88 -20.60 16.91
C VAL A 268 -4.14 -21.93 16.80
N ILE A 269 -4.11 -22.68 17.90
CA ILE A 269 -3.45 -23.98 17.96
C ILE A 269 -4.51 -25.06 18.11
N ASN A 270 -4.62 -25.95 17.13
CA ASN A 270 -5.50 -27.09 17.18
C ASN A 270 -4.73 -28.34 17.62
N THR A 271 -4.91 -28.73 18.88
CA THR A 271 -4.20 -29.87 19.45
C THR A 271 -4.68 -31.21 18.92
N ALA A 272 -5.88 -31.31 18.37
CA ALA A 272 -6.37 -32.55 17.75
C ALA A 272 -5.65 -32.85 16.44
N THR A 273 -5.39 -31.82 15.64
CA THR A 273 -4.76 -31.95 14.32
C THR A 273 -3.25 -31.74 14.33
N GLY A 274 -2.67 -31.27 15.45
CA GLY A 274 -1.24 -30.94 15.55
C GLY A 274 -0.84 -29.78 14.60
N ARG A 275 -1.71 -28.75 14.50
CA ARG A 275 -1.51 -27.61 13.62
C ARG A 275 -1.67 -26.30 14.36
N LEU A 276 -0.93 -25.28 13.89
CA LEU A 276 -0.99 -23.90 14.35
C LEU A 276 -1.33 -23.02 13.17
N ALA A 277 -2.34 -22.17 13.30
CA ALA A 277 -2.73 -21.18 12.32
C ALA A 277 -2.35 -19.77 12.80
N LEU A 278 -1.70 -19.03 11.96
CA LEU A 278 -1.41 -17.61 12.12
C LEU A 278 -2.47 -16.79 11.41
N TYR A 279 -3.12 -15.88 12.12
CA TYR A 279 -4.07 -14.93 11.59
C TYR A 279 -3.53 -13.51 11.71
N TYR A 280 -3.78 -12.69 10.72
CA TYR A 280 -3.49 -11.27 10.72
C TYR A 280 -4.70 -10.48 10.26
N ASN A 281 -5.15 -9.52 11.06
CA ASN A 281 -6.37 -8.76 10.82
C ASN A 281 -7.59 -9.65 10.49
N GLY A 282 -7.72 -10.79 11.20
CA GLY A 282 -8.77 -11.78 11.00
C GLY A 282 -8.58 -12.75 9.82
N PHE A 283 -7.62 -12.54 8.94
CA PHE A 283 -7.35 -13.41 7.79
C PHE A 283 -6.34 -14.50 8.12
N LEU A 284 -6.59 -15.70 7.64
CA LEU A 284 -5.66 -16.82 7.74
C LEU A 284 -4.43 -16.55 6.87
N VAL A 285 -3.26 -16.37 7.51
CA VAL A 285 -1.98 -16.15 6.84
C VAL A 285 -1.35 -17.48 6.43
N LYS A 286 -1.15 -18.37 7.40
CA LYS A 286 -0.48 -19.64 7.16
C LYS A 286 -0.82 -20.64 8.24
N VAL A 287 -0.78 -21.92 7.90
CA VAL A 287 -0.92 -23.05 8.82
C VAL A 287 0.40 -23.81 8.89
N PHE A 288 0.85 -24.08 10.09
CA PHE A 288 2.12 -24.76 10.38
C PHE A 288 1.86 -26.09 11.08
N PRO A 289 2.63 -27.14 10.80
CA PRO A 289 2.62 -28.35 11.59
C PRO A 289 3.33 -28.10 12.93
N VAL A 290 2.78 -28.65 14.03
CA VAL A 290 3.35 -28.49 15.38
C VAL A 290 3.33 -29.80 16.14
N ALA A 291 4.29 -29.96 17.05
CA ALA A 291 4.17 -30.96 18.07
C ALA A 291 3.50 -30.38 19.32
N VAL A 292 2.60 -31.12 19.94
CA VAL A 292 1.81 -30.70 21.10
C VAL A 292 1.99 -31.64 22.31
N GLY A 293 1.40 -31.29 23.44
CA GLY A 293 1.46 -32.10 24.67
C GLY A 293 0.88 -33.48 24.45
N ARG A 294 1.57 -34.48 25.03
CA ARG A 294 1.03 -35.84 25.20
C ARG A 294 -0.15 -35.80 26.17
N SER A 295 -1.07 -36.78 26.04
CA SER A 295 -2.16 -36.96 27.00
C SER A 295 -2.86 -35.65 27.41
N ASP A 296 -3.09 -34.77 26.47
CA ASP A 296 -3.78 -33.46 26.65
C ASP A 296 -3.08 -32.47 27.59
N MET A 297 -1.76 -32.59 27.73
CA MET A 297 -0.96 -31.66 28.54
C MET A 297 -0.89 -30.22 27.96
N THR A 298 -1.39 -29.98 26.73
CA THR A 298 -1.64 -28.62 26.21
C THR A 298 -3.15 -28.35 26.33
N PRO A 299 -3.64 -27.73 27.43
CA PRO A 299 -5.07 -27.58 27.64
C PRO A 299 -5.67 -26.51 26.72
N PRO A 300 -6.91 -26.73 26.24
CA PRO A 300 -7.67 -25.70 25.54
C PRO A 300 -7.85 -24.46 26.41
N GLY A 301 -7.85 -23.28 25.77
CA GLY A 301 -8.01 -22.02 26.47
C GLY A 301 -7.46 -20.84 25.68
N THR A 302 -7.59 -19.65 26.26
CA THR A 302 -7.03 -18.43 25.71
C THR A 302 -5.82 -18.01 26.52
N TYR A 303 -4.75 -17.75 25.83
CA TYR A 303 -3.45 -17.35 26.38
C TYR A 303 -2.96 -16.09 25.68
N TRP A 304 -1.90 -15.50 26.20
CA TRP A 304 -1.21 -14.34 25.62
C TRP A 304 0.30 -14.60 25.64
N ILE A 305 1.01 -14.06 24.66
CA ILE A 305 2.47 -14.06 24.66
C ILE A 305 2.94 -13.08 25.76
N MET A 306 3.71 -13.57 26.71
CA MET A 306 4.23 -12.77 27.84
C MET A 306 5.70 -12.41 27.69
N LYS A 307 6.46 -13.22 26.94
CA LYS A 307 7.89 -13.03 26.70
C LYS A 307 8.29 -13.64 25.37
N LYS A 308 9.23 -12.99 24.69
CA LYS A 308 9.87 -13.48 23.47
C LYS A 308 11.37 -13.58 23.70
N GLU A 309 11.97 -14.66 23.28
CA GLU A 309 13.41 -14.87 23.36
C GLU A 309 13.95 -15.37 22.01
N ILE A 310 15.01 -14.72 21.54
CA ILE A 310 15.80 -15.12 20.39
C ILE A 310 16.99 -15.94 20.91
N ASP A 311 17.25 -17.09 20.29
CA ASP A 311 18.30 -18.01 20.72
C ASP A 311 18.28 -18.27 22.25
N PRO A 312 17.19 -18.83 22.78
CA PRO A 312 17.03 -18.99 24.21
C PRO A 312 18.03 -19.99 24.81
N ALA A 313 18.57 -19.69 25.99
CA ALA A 313 19.22 -20.68 26.79
C ALA A 313 18.18 -21.59 27.50
N LEU A 314 18.54 -22.82 27.76
CA LEU A 314 17.68 -23.76 28.51
C LEU A 314 18.32 -24.12 29.86
N TYR A 315 17.54 -23.94 30.93
CA TYR A 315 17.90 -24.45 32.23
C TYR A 315 17.09 -25.73 32.49
N TRP A 316 17.75 -26.87 32.60
CA TRP A 316 17.11 -28.15 32.73
C TRP A 316 17.76 -28.97 33.84
N PHE A 317 16.98 -29.30 34.85
CA PHE A 317 17.46 -30.01 36.06
C PHE A 317 18.71 -29.39 36.72
N GLY A 318 18.80 -28.06 36.73
CA GLY A 318 19.94 -27.33 37.29
C GLY A 318 21.14 -27.14 36.37
N GLU A 319 21.09 -27.71 35.18
CA GLU A 319 22.14 -27.54 34.17
C GLU A 319 21.81 -26.38 33.21
N TYR A 320 22.82 -25.57 32.90
CA TYR A 320 22.76 -24.54 31.89
C TYR A 320 23.12 -25.12 30.53
N ILE A 321 22.18 -25.08 29.60
CA ILE A 321 22.39 -25.48 28.22
C ILE A 321 22.40 -24.19 27.36
N PRO A 322 23.55 -23.87 26.72
CA PRO A 322 23.68 -22.60 25.99
C PRO A 322 22.78 -22.57 24.76
N PRO A 323 22.49 -21.34 24.26
CA PRO A 323 21.81 -21.14 22.99
C PRO A 323 22.43 -21.94 21.85
N ARG A 324 21.61 -22.41 20.91
CA ARG A 324 22.03 -23.17 19.73
C ARG A 324 22.79 -24.46 19.99
N SER A 325 22.88 -24.89 21.23
CA SER A 325 23.44 -26.23 21.53
C SER A 325 22.58 -27.32 20.88
N PRO A 326 23.18 -28.40 20.34
CA PRO A 326 22.43 -29.53 19.77
C PRO A 326 21.46 -30.20 20.75
N ILE A 327 21.73 -30.09 22.05
CA ILE A 327 20.87 -30.62 23.10
C ILE A 327 19.86 -29.60 23.65
N ASN A 328 19.92 -28.33 23.22
CA ASN A 328 18.95 -27.31 23.60
C ASN A 328 17.63 -27.54 22.83
N GLY A 329 16.64 -28.08 23.51
CA GLY A 329 15.35 -28.41 22.88
C GLY A 329 14.49 -27.21 22.45
N LEU A 330 14.86 -25.95 22.79
CA LEU A 330 14.06 -24.76 22.53
C LEU A 330 14.23 -24.18 21.11
N GLY A 331 15.28 -24.59 20.39
CA GLY A 331 15.54 -24.09 19.05
C GLY A 331 15.92 -22.61 19.03
N THR A 332 15.52 -21.87 17.97
CA THR A 332 15.94 -20.49 17.71
C THR A 332 15.04 -19.43 18.34
N ARG A 333 13.84 -19.77 18.78
CA ARG A 333 12.86 -18.86 19.40
C ARG A 333 12.12 -19.55 20.51
N PHE A 334 11.77 -18.79 21.54
CA PHE A 334 10.87 -19.21 22.62
C PHE A 334 9.89 -18.06 22.94
N PHE A 335 8.59 -18.37 22.91
CA PHE A 335 7.50 -17.47 23.26
C PHE A 335 6.77 -18.04 24.48
N GLN A 336 6.93 -17.40 25.62
CA GLN A 336 6.25 -17.80 26.84
C GLN A 336 4.79 -17.39 26.82
N LEU A 337 3.89 -18.28 27.16
CA LEU A 337 2.47 -18.02 27.30
C LEU A 337 2.14 -17.45 28.68
N SER A 338 0.92 -16.89 28.84
CA SER A 338 0.41 -16.35 30.10
C SER A 338 0.33 -17.39 31.21
N ASN A 339 0.20 -18.68 30.89
CA ASN A 339 0.52 -19.74 31.81
C ASN A 339 2.02 -20.07 31.65
N PRO A 340 2.86 -19.85 32.69
CA PRO A 340 4.30 -19.98 32.60
C PRO A 340 4.80 -21.42 32.36
N THR A 341 3.93 -22.41 32.53
CA THR A 341 4.24 -23.81 32.23
C THR A 341 4.32 -24.08 30.74
N TYR A 342 3.71 -23.21 29.89
CA TYR A 342 3.58 -23.42 28.46
C TYR A 342 4.31 -22.36 27.65
N GLY A 343 4.83 -22.80 26.53
CA GLY A 343 5.45 -21.93 25.55
C GLY A 343 5.31 -22.49 24.13
N ILE A 344 5.54 -21.61 23.14
CA ILE A 344 5.72 -21.98 21.75
C ILE A 344 7.20 -21.80 21.45
N HIS A 345 7.85 -22.81 20.92
CA HIS A 345 9.30 -22.76 20.70
C HIS A 345 9.76 -23.56 19.48
N GLY A 346 10.92 -23.25 18.99
CA GLY A 346 11.60 -24.03 17.96
C GLY A 346 12.01 -25.43 18.46
N THR A 347 12.81 -26.11 17.68
CA THR A 347 13.29 -27.44 18.08
C THR A 347 14.63 -27.79 17.45
N THR A 348 15.45 -28.58 18.16
CA THR A 348 16.59 -29.28 17.60
C THR A 348 16.24 -30.70 17.13
N LYS A 349 14.96 -31.09 17.29
CA LYS A 349 14.46 -32.43 16.91
C LYS A 349 13.30 -32.28 15.90
N PRO A 350 13.53 -31.87 14.66
CA PRO A 350 12.50 -31.58 13.67
C PRO A 350 11.62 -32.80 13.33
N TRP A 351 12.13 -34.02 13.48
CA TRP A 351 11.36 -35.27 13.28
C TRP A 351 10.25 -35.51 14.31
N GLU A 352 10.19 -34.72 15.37
CA GLU A 352 9.13 -34.77 16.38
C GLU A 352 7.90 -33.93 16.02
N ILE A 353 8.01 -33.00 15.04
CA ILE A 353 6.90 -32.16 14.59
C ILE A 353 5.77 -33.02 14.02
N GLY A 354 4.53 -32.66 14.36
CA GLY A 354 3.31 -33.42 14.04
C GLY A 354 2.94 -34.49 15.10
N LYS A 355 3.77 -34.67 16.14
CA LYS A 355 3.54 -35.70 17.17
C LYS A 355 3.00 -35.10 18.48
N ARG A 356 2.37 -35.96 19.31
CA ARG A 356 1.88 -35.63 20.65
C ARG A 356 2.87 -36.16 21.68
N ILE A 357 3.91 -35.37 22.00
CA ILE A 357 5.06 -35.89 22.79
C ILE A 357 5.58 -34.94 23.86
N SER A 358 5.22 -33.66 23.82
CA SER A 358 5.73 -32.66 24.77
C SER A 358 5.04 -32.79 26.15
N HIS A 359 5.55 -32.05 27.14
CA HIS A 359 4.95 -31.91 28.48
C HIS A 359 3.99 -30.69 28.53
N GLY A 360 3.52 -30.22 27.36
CA GLY A 360 2.55 -29.13 27.24
C GLY A 360 2.98 -27.99 26.34
N CYS A 361 4.27 -27.76 26.10
CA CYS A 361 4.78 -26.79 25.15
C CYS A 361 4.45 -27.19 23.71
N ILE A 362 4.33 -26.18 22.85
CA ILE A 362 4.10 -26.33 21.42
C ILE A 362 5.47 -26.19 20.72
N ARG A 363 5.85 -27.22 19.93
CA ARG A 363 7.11 -27.20 19.18
C ARG A 363 6.88 -26.97 17.71
N MET A 364 7.73 -26.16 17.09
CA MET A 364 7.68 -25.79 15.68
C MET A 364 9.04 -26.06 15.02
N PHE A 365 9.06 -26.17 13.69
CA PHE A 365 10.32 -26.00 12.96
C PHE A 365 10.90 -24.60 13.25
N ASN A 366 12.22 -24.49 13.33
CA ASN A 366 12.89 -23.22 13.61
C ASN A 366 12.52 -22.14 12.57
N GLN A 367 12.48 -22.49 11.30
CA GLN A 367 12.08 -21.58 10.22
C GLN A 367 10.63 -21.11 10.37
N ASP A 368 9.72 -21.99 10.80
CA ASP A 368 8.31 -21.64 10.96
C ASP A 368 8.10 -20.69 12.14
N ILE A 369 8.76 -20.92 13.27
CA ILE A 369 8.62 -20.02 14.41
C ILE A 369 9.30 -18.66 14.17
N GLU A 370 10.37 -18.61 13.39
CA GLU A 370 11.00 -17.36 12.94
C GLU A 370 10.06 -16.56 12.04
N THR A 371 9.27 -17.24 11.20
CA THR A 371 8.21 -16.60 10.41
C THR A 371 7.15 -15.99 11.31
N ILE A 372 6.67 -16.69 12.32
CA ILE A 372 5.68 -16.18 13.28
C ILE A 372 6.23 -15.00 14.08
N ASP A 373 7.52 -15.04 14.44
CA ASP A 373 8.18 -14.00 15.23
C ASP A 373 8.07 -12.61 14.61
N ALA A 374 8.01 -12.54 13.27
CA ALA A 374 7.84 -11.27 12.52
C ALA A 374 6.45 -10.61 12.73
N PHE A 375 5.44 -11.38 13.13
CA PHE A 375 4.05 -10.93 13.28
C PHE A 375 3.62 -10.65 14.70
N ILE A 376 4.29 -11.20 15.67
CA ILE A 376 3.86 -11.22 17.07
C ILE A 376 4.71 -10.34 17.97
N ASP A 377 4.08 -9.90 19.06
CA ASP A 377 4.79 -9.27 20.18
C ASP A 377 4.16 -9.71 21.49
N VAL A 378 4.72 -9.22 22.62
CA VAL A 378 4.11 -9.38 23.95
C VAL A 378 2.68 -8.85 23.90
N GLY A 379 1.73 -9.64 24.43
CA GLY A 379 0.31 -9.35 24.35
C GLY A 379 -0.43 -10.00 23.17
N THR A 380 0.27 -10.59 22.20
CA THR A 380 -0.40 -11.32 21.10
C THR A 380 -1.25 -12.46 21.66
N LYS A 381 -2.49 -12.56 21.18
CA LYS A 381 -3.48 -13.56 21.61
C LYS A 381 -3.18 -14.93 21.02
N VAL A 382 -3.26 -15.96 21.85
CA VAL A 382 -3.09 -17.36 21.47
C VAL A 382 -4.30 -18.16 21.97
N VAL A 383 -5.01 -18.81 21.06
CA VAL A 383 -6.16 -19.64 21.37
C VAL A 383 -5.79 -21.11 21.13
N VAL A 384 -5.92 -21.94 22.14
CA VAL A 384 -5.74 -23.39 22.01
C VAL A 384 -7.12 -24.04 21.94
N VAL A 385 -7.36 -24.79 20.88
CA VAL A 385 -8.58 -25.55 20.67
C VAL A 385 -8.28 -27.02 20.50
N ARG A 386 -9.32 -27.85 20.69
CA ARG A 386 -9.23 -29.28 20.49
C ARG A 386 -10.45 -29.74 19.69
N ASN A 387 -10.37 -29.57 18.41
CA ASN A 387 -11.42 -30.02 17.49
C ASN A 387 -10.78 -30.64 16.24
N THR A 388 -11.59 -31.33 15.44
CA THR A 388 -11.16 -31.97 14.19
C THR A 388 -11.43 -31.10 12.97
N GLU A 389 -12.01 -29.91 13.14
CA GLU A 389 -12.33 -29.00 12.08
C GLU A 389 -11.07 -28.29 11.56
N GLU A 390 -11.08 -27.96 10.28
CA GLU A 390 -10.05 -27.13 9.68
C GLU A 390 -10.19 -25.67 10.17
N PHE A 391 -9.10 -24.92 10.08
CA PHE A 391 -9.11 -23.51 10.41
C PHE A 391 -9.95 -22.72 9.40
N PRO A 392 -10.92 -21.91 9.86
CA PRO A 392 -11.67 -21.05 8.96
C PRO A 392 -10.75 -20.01 8.32
N ILE A 393 -11.08 -19.58 7.11
CA ILE A 393 -10.35 -18.55 6.38
C ILE A 393 -10.39 -17.21 7.13
N ASN A 394 -11.52 -16.94 7.80
CA ASN A 394 -11.71 -15.79 8.66
C ASN A 394 -12.00 -16.24 10.09
N TRP A 395 -11.30 -15.66 11.02
CA TRP A 395 -11.51 -15.87 12.44
C TRP A 395 -11.78 -14.53 13.12
N THR A 396 -12.99 -14.34 13.61
CA THR A 396 -13.35 -13.19 14.46
C THR A 396 -13.16 -13.57 15.92
N PHE A 397 -12.33 -12.82 16.62
CA PHE A 397 -12.00 -13.03 18.05
C PHE A 397 -12.86 -12.17 18.98
#